data_399df30a48e7560d81c3206122ae5c9a
#
_entry.id   399df30a48e7560d81c3206122ae5c9a
#
_cell.length_a   1.000
_cell.length_b   1.000
_cell.length_c   1.000
_cell.angle_alpha   90.00
_cell.angle_beta   90.00
_cell.angle_gamma   90.00
#
_symmetry.space_group_name_H-M   'P 1'
#
loop_
_entity.id
_entity.type
_entity.pdbx_description
1 polymer ?
#
loop_
_entity_poly.entity_id
_entity_poly.type
_entity_poly.pdbx_seq_one_letter_code
_entity_poly.pdbx_strand_id
1 'polypeptide(L)'
;AALVTPLTERGAQDPAWLTPDAREANPIRVSAKDYRAWFATLPQDFAEAIVKHWGPPPGELFVDRSRDPDGEIVIAAMQSGNTVLLVQPPRGFGENPVAIYHDPDLPPSHHYLAAYRWISAAQQDGGFGAHAVVHLGKHGNLEWLPGKTAALSAECGPDAVLGDLPLVGRP
;
A
#
# COMPACT_ATOMS: atom_id res chain seq x y z
N ALA A 1 16.22 -17.74 7.87
CA ALA A 1 16.07 -17.25 9.24
C ALA A 1 16.43 -15.76 9.35
N ALA A 2 17.53 -15.28 8.75
CA ALA A 2 17.98 -13.89 8.90
C ALA A 2 17.04 -12.81 8.32
N LEU A 3 16.14 -13.15 7.39
CA LEU A 3 15.21 -12.21 6.76
C LEU A 3 13.78 -12.31 7.32
N VAL A 4 13.41 -13.46 7.87
CA VAL A 4 12.02 -13.71 8.32
C VAL A 4 11.70 -12.94 9.60
N THR A 5 12.59 -12.95 10.59
CA THR A 5 12.36 -12.26 11.87
C THR A 5 12.16 -10.74 11.70
N PRO A 6 13.03 -10.00 10.96
CA PRO A 6 12.79 -8.59 10.72
C PRO A 6 11.49 -8.29 9.95
N LEU A 7 11.06 -9.17 9.04
CA LEU A 7 9.80 -9.00 8.32
C LEU A 7 8.58 -9.21 9.22
N THR A 8 8.62 -10.21 10.10
CA THR A 8 7.53 -10.46 11.06
C THR A 8 7.44 -9.39 12.15
N GLU A 9 8.56 -8.88 12.61
CA GLU A 9 8.60 -7.78 13.60
C GLU A 9 8.15 -6.44 13.01
N ARG A 10 8.39 -6.21 11.71
CA ARG A 10 8.00 -4.99 11.00
C ARG A 10 6.65 -5.08 10.30
N GLY A 11 6.13 -6.28 10.10
CA GLY A 11 4.91 -6.53 9.36
C GLY A 11 3.67 -6.12 10.16
N ALA A 12 3.43 -4.82 10.30
CA ALA A 12 2.17 -4.33 10.83
C ALA A 12 1.05 -4.61 9.83
N GLN A 13 0.31 -5.68 10.06
CA GLN A 13 -0.87 -6.05 9.27
C GLN A 13 -2.17 -5.54 9.91
N ASP A 14 -2.11 -5.09 11.15
CA ASP A 14 -3.22 -4.55 11.91
C ASP A 14 -2.84 -3.12 12.37
N PRO A 15 -3.68 -2.09 12.11
CA PRO A 15 -3.44 -0.73 12.56
C PRO A 15 -3.25 -0.60 14.07
N ALA A 16 -3.86 -1.49 14.86
CA ALA A 16 -3.70 -1.54 16.31
C ALA A 16 -2.27 -1.90 16.74
N TRP A 17 -1.47 -2.49 15.85
CA TRP A 17 -0.09 -2.88 16.12
C TRP A 17 0.92 -1.79 15.75
N LEU A 18 0.47 -0.63 15.30
CA LEU A 18 1.35 0.52 15.07
C LEU A 18 1.76 1.17 16.40
N THR A 19 2.43 0.38 17.24
CA THR A 19 3.02 0.83 18.50
C THR A 19 4.15 1.83 18.24
N PRO A 20 4.58 2.62 19.27
CA PRO A 20 5.75 3.48 19.14
C PRO A 20 6.99 2.73 18.63
N ASP A 21 7.26 1.54 19.15
CA ASP A 21 8.40 0.71 18.75
C ASP A 21 8.26 0.23 17.29
N ALA A 22 7.05 -0.16 16.85
CA ALA A 22 6.78 -0.53 15.47
C ALA A 22 6.95 0.66 14.52
N ARG A 23 6.59 1.88 14.93
CA ARG A 23 6.81 3.11 14.15
C ARG A 23 8.30 3.40 13.99
N GLU A 24 9.09 3.23 15.06
CA GLU A 24 10.53 3.45 15.03
C GLU A 24 11.25 2.38 14.20
N ALA A 25 10.83 1.12 14.30
CA ALA A 25 11.37 0.01 13.52
C ALA A 25 11.09 0.12 12.01
N ASN A 26 10.08 0.90 11.60
CA ASN A 26 9.71 1.12 10.20
C ASN A 26 10.09 2.54 9.76
N PRO A 27 11.28 2.74 9.18
CA PRO A 27 11.77 4.08 8.82
C PRO A 27 11.13 4.64 7.55
N ILE A 28 10.45 3.80 6.76
CA ILE A 28 9.87 4.22 5.49
C ILE A 28 8.57 4.96 5.74
N ARG A 29 8.52 6.20 5.28
CA ARG A 29 7.42 7.13 5.50
C ARG A 29 7.01 7.79 4.20
N VAL A 30 5.72 7.92 3.99
CA VAL A 30 5.15 8.73 2.90
C VAL A 30 4.43 9.91 3.55
N SER A 31 4.88 11.14 3.26
CA SER A 31 4.24 12.33 3.83
C SER A 31 2.80 12.45 3.34
N ALA A 32 1.91 12.91 4.21
CA ALA A 32 0.52 13.16 3.83
C ALA A 32 0.41 14.16 2.67
N LYS A 33 1.31 15.14 2.61
CA LYS A 33 1.37 16.15 1.54
C LYS A 33 1.65 15.48 0.18
N ASP A 34 2.71 14.67 0.08
CA ASP A 34 3.10 14.03 -1.17
C ASP A 34 2.09 12.98 -1.59
N TYR A 35 1.53 12.25 -0.61
CA TYR A 35 0.47 11.30 -0.86
C TYR A 35 -0.78 11.97 -1.42
N ARG A 36 -1.24 13.10 -0.84
CA ARG A 36 -2.41 13.84 -1.35
C ARG A 36 -2.17 14.37 -2.77
N ALA A 37 -0.97 14.89 -3.04
CA ALA A 37 -0.62 15.38 -4.37
C ALA A 37 -0.70 14.27 -5.43
N TRP A 38 -0.17 13.09 -5.11
CA TRP A 38 -0.30 11.93 -5.99
C TRP A 38 -1.74 11.41 -6.05
N PHE A 39 -2.44 11.29 -4.92
CA PHE A 39 -3.82 10.81 -4.87
C PHE A 39 -4.75 11.62 -5.76
N ALA A 40 -4.52 12.91 -5.87
CA ALA A 40 -5.27 13.80 -6.76
C ALA A 40 -5.04 13.53 -8.26
N THR A 41 -4.06 12.71 -8.63
CA THR A 41 -3.83 12.28 -10.02
C THR A 41 -4.56 11.00 -10.39
N LEU A 42 -5.19 10.32 -9.42
CA LEU A 42 -5.96 9.11 -9.68
C LEU A 42 -7.24 9.40 -10.47
N PRO A 43 -7.76 8.41 -11.23
CA PRO A 43 -9.07 8.52 -11.86
C PRO A 43 -10.15 8.92 -10.84
N GLN A 44 -11.00 9.86 -11.22
CA GLN A 44 -11.95 10.50 -10.31
C GLN A 44 -12.85 9.48 -9.62
N ASP A 45 -13.51 8.60 -10.37
CA ASP A 45 -14.44 7.61 -9.82
C ASP A 45 -13.76 6.66 -8.83
N PHE A 46 -12.50 6.28 -9.12
CA PHE A 46 -11.71 5.44 -8.24
C PHE A 46 -11.33 6.17 -6.94
N ALA A 47 -10.90 7.42 -7.05
CA ALA A 47 -10.58 8.25 -5.88
C ALA A 47 -11.81 8.51 -5.01
N GLU A 48 -12.97 8.79 -5.61
CA GLU A 48 -14.24 9.00 -4.90
C GLU A 48 -14.68 7.74 -4.14
N ALA A 49 -14.55 6.55 -4.74
CA ALA A 49 -14.85 5.29 -4.07
C ALA A 49 -13.97 5.08 -2.83
N ILE A 50 -12.68 5.40 -2.92
CA ILE A 50 -11.74 5.31 -1.79
C ILE A 50 -12.13 6.28 -0.70
N VAL A 51 -12.38 7.55 -1.03
CA VAL A 51 -12.77 8.58 -0.05
C VAL A 51 -14.09 8.24 0.62
N LYS A 52 -15.05 7.71 -0.12
CA LYS A 52 -16.35 7.27 0.42
C LYS A 52 -16.19 6.16 1.45
N HIS A 53 -15.26 5.24 1.25
CA HIS A 53 -15.07 4.08 2.12
C HIS A 53 -14.08 4.33 3.27
N TRP A 54 -12.94 4.97 2.97
CA TRP A 54 -11.82 5.14 3.90
C TRP A 54 -11.63 6.57 4.41
N GLY A 55 -12.49 7.50 4.01
CA GLY A 55 -12.33 8.92 4.33
C GLY A 55 -11.32 9.65 3.45
N PRO A 56 -11.08 10.93 3.70
CA PRO A 56 -10.14 11.73 2.92
C PRO A 56 -8.69 11.29 3.13
N PRO A 57 -7.80 11.49 2.11
CA PRO A 57 -6.39 11.16 2.26
C PRO A 57 -5.68 12.05 3.31
N PRO A 58 -4.76 11.51 4.11
CA PRO A 58 -4.13 10.19 3.99
C PRO A 58 -4.89 9.06 4.70
N GLY A 59 -6.11 9.25 5.16
CA GLY A 59 -6.86 8.32 6.00
C GLY A 59 -6.33 8.29 7.44
N GLU A 60 -6.76 7.25 8.19
CA GLU A 60 -6.38 7.07 9.59
C GLU A 60 -5.50 5.85 9.83
N LEU A 61 -5.54 4.86 8.92
CA LEU A 61 -4.84 3.60 9.08
C LEU A 61 -3.34 3.77 8.83
N PHE A 62 -2.51 3.36 9.79
CA PHE A 62 -1.04 3.44 9.74
C PHE A 62 -0.49 4.86 9.56
N VAL A 63 -1.24 5.87 9.97
CA VAL A 63 -0.80 7.27 9.92
C VAL A 63 -0.19 7.67 11.26
N ASP A 64 1.06 8.08 11.22
CA ASP A 64 1.80 8.62 12.37
C ASP A 64 1.76 10.14 12.35
N ARG A 65 1.18 10.76 13.37
CA ARG A 65 1.11 12.22 13.54
C ARG A 65 2.03 12.73 14.65
N SER A 66 2.95 11.89 15.12
CA SER A 66 3.85 12.28 16.22
C SER A 66 4.91 13.29 15.80
N ARG A 67 5.30 13.28 14.52
CA ARG A 67 6.35 14.16 13.96
C ARG A 67 5.76 15.28 13.10
N ASP A 68 4.69 14.99 12.39
CA ASP A 68 3.99 15.91 11.49
C ASP A 68 2.49 15.86 11.82
N PRO A 69 1.85 16.98 12.18
CA PRO A 69 0.40 17.04 12.42
C PRO A 69 -0.44 16.58 11.23
N ASP A 70 0.04 16.81 10.01
CA ASP A 70 -0.61 16.32 8.77
C ASP A 70 -0.53 14.82 8.63
N GLY A 71 0.46 14.21 9.26
CA GLY A 71 0.69 12.78 9.31
C GLY A 71 1.64 12.25 8.23
N GLU A 72 2.21 11.11 8.54
CA GLU A 72 3.04 10.30 7.63
C GLU A 72 2.50 8.87 7.60
N ILE A 73 2.28 8.32 6.42
CA ILE A 73 1.88 6.92 6.27
C ILE A 73 3.11 6.05 6.48
N VAL A 74 3.05 5.12 7.43
CA VAL A 74 4.15 4.22 7.79
C VAL A 74 4.09 2.98 6.91
N ILE A 75 5.17 2.70 6.18
CA ILE A 75 5.28 1.52 5.32
C ILE A 75 6.19 0.49 5.98
N ALA A 76 5.63 -0.70 6.24
CA ALA A 76 6.37 -1.83 6.79
C ALA A 76 7.15 -2.56 5.70
N ALA A 77 8.39 -2.14 5.48
CA ALA A 77 9.27 -2.74 4.48
C ALA A 77 10.72 -2.78 4.95
N MET A 78 11.49 -3.63 4.32
CA MET A 78 12.93 -3.77 4.54
C MET A 78 13.66 -3.56 3.22
N GLN A 79 14.50 -2.54 3.16
CA GLN A 79 15.35 -2.26 2.01
C GLN A 79 16.73 -2.88 2.20
N SER A 80 17.22 -3.54 1.15
CA SER A 80 18.58 -4.09 1.07
C SER A 80 19.14 -3.77 -0.31
N GLY A 81 19.95 -2.73 -0.40
CA GLY A 81 20.48 -2.22 -1.66
C GLY A 81 19.34 -1.84 -2.62
N ASN A 82 19.32 -2.46 -3.79
CA ASN A 82 18.30 -2.22 -4.84
C ASN A 82 17.09 -3.17 -4.72
N THR A 83 16.90 -3.81 -3.58
CA THR A 83 15.78 -4.72 -3.32
C THR A 83 15.01 -4.25 -2.09
N VAL A 84 13.68 -4.32 -2.19
CA VAL A 84 12.77 -4.12 -1.07
C VAL A 84 11.99 -5.41 -0.83
N LEU A 85 11.91 -5.81 0.42
CA LEU A 85 11.01 -6.84 0.91
C LEU A 85 9.88 -6.16 1.68
N LEU A 86 8.66 -6.43 1.26
CA LEU A 86 7.47 -5.84 1.84
C LEU A 86 6.43 -6.94 2.05
N VAL A 87 5.78 -6.95 3.20
CA VAL A 87 4.56 -7.73 3.37
C VAL A 87 3.44 -6.95 2.70
N GLN A 88 2.76 -7.55 1.72
CA GLN A 88 1.69 -6.86 1.01
C GLN A 88 0.67 -6.31 2.01
N PRO A 89 0.37 -5.01 1.99
CA PRO A 89 -0.63 -4.45 2.87
C PRO A 89 -1.99 -5.12 2.70
N PRO A 90 -2.78 -5.27 3.77
CA PRO A 90 -4.13 -5.78 3.65
C PRO A 90 -5.01 -4.79 2.86
N ARG A 91 -5.95 -5.32 2.08
CA ARG A 91 -6.91 -4.51 1.32
C ARG A 91 -7.78 -3.64 2.21
N GLY A 92 -8.13 -4.17 3.38
CA GLY A 92 -8.98 -3.51 4.36
C GLY A 92 -8.98 -4.28 5.68
N PHE A 93 -9.79 -3.80 6.63
CA PHE A 93 -9.89 -4.31 7.98
C PHE A 93 -11.37 -4.50 8.34
N GLY A 94 -11.67 -5.50 9.16
CA GLY A 94 -13.01 -5.77 9.64
C GLY A 94 -13.11 -7.16 10.30
N GLU A 95 -14.30 -7.49 10.77
CA GLU A 95 -14.57 -8.72 11.54
C GLU A 95 -14.49 -10.01 10.70
N ASN A 96 -14.62 -9.89 9.36
CA ASN A 96 -14.54 -11.04 8.46
C ASN A 96 -13.43 -10.85 7.41
N PRO A 97 -12.19 -11.25 7.71
CA PRO A 97 -11.07 -11.10 6.78
C PRO A 97 -11.27 -11.78 5.43
N VAL A 98 -11.96 -12.92 5.41
CA VAL A 98 -12.21 -13.68 4.16
C VAL A 98 -13.16 -12.93 3.24
N ALA A 99 -14.22 -12.35 3.79
CA ALA A 99 -15.16 -11.54 3.00
C ALA A 99 -14.47 -10.28 2.45
N ILE A 100 -13.69 -9.60 3.29
CA ILE A 100 -12.92 -8.42 2.89
C ILE A 100 -11.93 -8.76 1.76
N TYR A 101 -11.27 -9.90 1.86
CA TYR A 101 -10.25 -10.31 0.90
C TYR A 101 -10.83 -10.56 -0.49
N HIS A 102 -12.05 -11.06 -0.57
CA HIS A 102 -12.73 -11.43 -1.82
C HIS A 102 -13.82 -10.45 -2.26
N ASP A 103 -14.00 -9.34 -1.56
CA ASP A 103 -14.99 -8.33 -1.92
C ASP A 103 -14.55 -7.58 -3.20
N PRO A 104 -15.25 -7.77 -4.35
CA PRO A 104 -14.86 -7.14 -5.60
C PRO A 104 -15.13 -5.63 -5.61
N ASP A 105 -15.96 -5.14 -4.70
CA ASP A 105 -16.37 -3.74 -4.64
C ASP A 105 -15.57 -2.93 -3.60
N LEU A 106 -14.79 -3.61 -2.75
CA LEU A 106 -14.00 -2.95 -1.71
C LEU A 106 -12.79 -2.24 -2.33
N PRO A 107 -12.73 -0.89 -2.30
CA PRO A 107 -11.56 -0.16 -2.75
C PRO A 107 -10.38 -0.36 -1.78
N PRO A 108 -9.13 -0.28 -2.27
CA PRO A 108 -7.96 -0.38 -1.41
C PRO A 108 -7.89 0.78 -0.42
N SER A 109 -7.31 0.52 0.76
CA SER A 109 -7.08 1.56 1.76
C SER A 109 -5.98 2.55 1.32
N HIS A 110 -5.95 3.73 1.93
CA HIS A 110 -4.87 4.71 1.69
C HIS A 110 -3.48 4.14 1.99
N HIS A 111 -3.36 3.32 3.03
CA HIS A 111 -2.11 2.64 3.36
C HIS A 111 -1.64 1.68 2.25
N TYR A 112 -2.58 0.91 1.67
CA TYR A 112 -2.31 0.03 0.54
C TYR A 112 -1.78 0.82 -0.66
N LEU A 113 -2.48 1.88 -1.03
CA LEU A 113 -2.11 2.77 -2.13
C LEU A 113 -0.75 3.43 -1.91
N ALA A 114 -0.51 3.95 -0.70
CA ALA A 114 0.75 4.59 -0.36
C ALA A 114 1.94 3.64 -0.48
N ALA A 115 1.79 2.36 -0.11
CA ALA A 115 2.83 1.37 -0.25
C ALA A 115 3.21 1.14 -1.73
N TYR A 116 2.24 0.94 -2.61
CA TYR A 116 2.50 0.77 -4.04
C TYR A 116 3.03 2.05 -4.70
N ARG A 117 2.50 3.21 -4.31
CA ARG A 117 3.02 4.48 -4.78
C ARG A 117 4.48 4.67 -4.37
N TRP A 118 4.85 4.35 -3.14
CA TRP A 118 6.23 4.44 -2.69
C TRP A 118 7.15 3.49 -3.46
N ILE A 119 6.69 2.27 -3.75
CA ILE A 119 7.45 1.30 -4.56
C ILE A 119 7.71 1.86 -5.97
N SER A 120 6.71 2.44 -6.62
CA SER A 120 6.76 2.88 -8.01
C SER A 120 7.39 4.26 -8.20
N ALA A 121 7.22 5.17 -7.23
CA ALA A 121 7.73 6.53 -7.34
C ALA A 121 9.25 6.56 -7.45
N ALA A 122 9.76 7.44 -8.29
CA ALA A 122 11.19 7.66 -8.43
C ALA A 122 11.82 8.13 -7.10
N GLN A 123 13.10 7.84 -6.89
CA GLN A 123 13.81 8.22 -5.66
C GLN A 123 13.82 9.73 -5.42
N GLN A 124 13.93 10.52 -6.47
CA GLN A 124 13.87 11.98 -6.41
C GLN A 124 12.50 12.51 -5.95
N ASP A 125 11.46 11.69 -6.07
CA ASP A 125 10.08 11.98 -5.65
C ASP A 125 9.75 11.29 -4.30
N GLY A 126 10.76 10.86 -3.56
CA GLY A 126 10.64 10.23 -2.25
C GLY A 126 10.24 8.75 -2.28
N GLY A 127 10.22 8.11 -3.44
CA GLY A 127 9.91 6.70 -3.60
C GLY A 127 11.13 5.79 -3.61
N PHE A 128 10.90 4.50 -3.83
CA PHE A 128 11.96 3.51 -3.99
C PHE A 128 12.46 3.43 -5.44
N GLY A 129 11.60 3.65 -6.43
CA GLY A 129 11.92 3.58 -7.85
C GLY A 129 12.14 2.15 -8.34
N ALA A 130 11.25 1.23 -7.98
CA ALA A 130 11.33 -0.14 -8.45
C ALA A 130 11.18 -0.24 -9.98
N HIS A 131 11.85 -1.19 -10.58
CA HIS A 131 11.70 -1.52 -12.00
C HIS A 131 10.73 -2.69 -12.23
N ALA A 132 10.40 -3.45 -11.19
CA ALA A 132 9.44 -4.52 -11.21
C ALA A 132 9.01 -4.89 -9.79
N VAL A 133 7.82 -5.46 -9.65
CA VAL A 133 7.32 -6.09 -8.44
C VAL A 133 7.24 -7.59 -8.64
N VAL A 134 7.70 -8.36 -7.65
CA VAL A 134 7.56 -9.80 -7.63
C VAL A 134 6.69 -10.19 -6.44
N HIS A 135 5.51 -10.72 -6.71
CA HIS A 135 4.67 -11.32 -5.67
C HIS A 135 5.13 -12.76 -5.41
N LEU A 136 5.55 -13.03 -4.18
CA LEU A 136 5.93 -14.36 -3.70
C LEU A 136 4.85 -14.89 -2.76
N GLY A 137 4.25 -16.01 -3.09
CA GLY A 137 3.20 -16.64 -2.28
C GLY A 137 2.13 -17.30 -3.15
N LYS A 138 1.04 -17.75 -2.52
CA LYS A 138 -0.05 -18.43 -3.21
C LYS A 138 -0.66 -17.55 -4.31
N HIS A 139 -0.90 -16.28 -4.01
CA HIS A 139 -1.28 -15.19 -4.91
C HIS A 139 -1.18 -13.86 -4.14
N GLY A 140 -1.18 -12.72 -4.85
CA GLY A 140 -1.38 -11.42 -4.25
C GLY A 140 -2.88 -11.08 -4.08
N ASN A 141 -3.17 -9.85 -3.70
CA ASN A 141 -4.55 -9.36 -3.65
C ASN A 141 -4.79 -8.16 -4.59
N LEU A 142 -3.79 -7.80 -5.38
CA LEU A 142 -3.89 -6.70 -6.34
C LEU A 142 -4.93 -7.00 -7.43
N GLU A 143 -4.95 -8.22 -7.92
CA GLU A 143 -5.86 -8.73 -8.94
C GLU A 143 -7.33 -8.77 -8.49
N TRP A 144 -7.58 -8.66 -7.19
CA TRP A 144 -8.91 -8.63 -6.59
C TRP A 144 -9.44 -7.22 -6.34
N LEU A 145 -8.66 -6.19 -6.71
CA LEU A 145 -9.11 -4.80 -6.60
C LEU A 145 -10.27 -4.52 -7.56
N PRO A 146 -11.14 -3.53 -7.26
CA PRO A 146 -12.27 -3.20 -8.11
C PRO A 146 -11.89 -2.91 -9.55
N GLY A 147 -12.71 -3.38 -10.49
CA GLY A 147 -12.52 -3.19 -11.93
C GLY A 147 -12.58 -4.49 -12.73
N LYS A 148 -12.07 -4.43 -13.93
CA LYS A 148 -12.03 -5.59 -14.84
C LYS A 148 -10.96 -6.58 -14.39
N THR A 149 -11.23 -7.86 -14.62
CA THR A 149 -10.26 -8.96 -14.34
C THR A 149 -9.30 -9.21 -15.50
N ALA A 150 -9.61 -8.69 -16.69
CA ALA A 150 -8.77 -8.77 -17.88
C ALA A 150 -9.00 -7.54 -18.77
N ALA A 151 -8.05 -7.23 -19.62
CA ALA A 151 -8.06 -6.04 -20.48
C ALA A 151 -8.28 -4.76 -19.64
N LEU A 152 -7.41 -4.55 -18.66
CA LEU A 152 -7.47 -3.45 -17.71
C LEU A 152 -7.50 -2.09 -18.43
N SER A 153 -8.11 -1.12 -17.79
CA SER A 153 -8.09 0.29 -18.18
C SER A 153 -7.65 1.12 -16.98
N ALA A 154 -7.27 2.37 -17.21
CA ALA A 154 -6.76 3.26 -16.17
C ALA A 154 -7.72 3.43 -14.97
N GLU A 155 -9.03 3.18 -15.16
CA GLU A 155 -10.04 3.22 -14.09
C GLU A 155 -10.07 1.93 -13.24
N CYS A 156 -9.38 0.87 -13.67
CA CYS A 156 -9.33 -0.38 -12.91
C CYS A 156 -8.36 -0.25 -11.74
N GLY A 157 -8.77 -0.74 -10.56
CA GLY A 157 -7.95 -0.67 -9.35
C GLY A 157 -6.53 -1.23 -9.51
N PRO A 158 -6.34 -2.42 -10.12
CA PRO A 158 -5.00 -2.95 -10.33
C PRO A 158 -4.11 -2.03 -11.17
N ASP A 159 -4.63 -1.45 -12.24
CA ASP A 159 -3.89 -0.55 -13.13
C ASP A 159 -3.60 0.79 -12.43
N ALA A 160 -4.61 1.38 -11.80
CA ALA A 160 -4.47 2.64 -11.06
C ALA A 160 -3.45 2.57 -9.91
N VAL A 161 -3.32 1.39 -9.29
CA VAL A 161 -2.38 1.17 -8.16
C VAL A 161 -0.97 0.88 -8.65
N LEU A 162 -0.83 0.02 -9.65
CA LEU A 162 0.47 -0.46 -10.13
C LEU A 162 1.11 0.47 -11.17
N GLY A 163 0.27 1.14 -11.98
CA GLY A 163 0.74 1.92 -13.13
C GLY A 163 1.50 1.05 -14.13
N ASP A 164 2.56 1.60 -14.70
CA ASP A 164 3.39 0.91 -15.72
C ASP A 164 4.40 -0.10 -15.12
N LEU A 165 4.33 -0.36 -13.81
CA LEU A 165 5.32 -1.20 -13.15
C LEU A 165 5.06 -2.70 -13.44
N PRO A 166 6.02 -3.43 -14.04
CA PRO A 166 5.86 -4.85 -14.31
C PRO A 166 5.61 -5.65 -13.03
N LEU A 167 4.60 -6.53 -13.07
CA LEU A 167 4.25 -7.42 -11.97
C LEU A 167 4.49 -8.88 -12.37
N VAL A 168 5.26 -9.59 -11.57
CA VAL A 168 5.51 -11.03 -11.72
C VAL A 168 4.93 -11.77 -10.52
N GLY A 169 3.95 -12.63 -10.77
CA GLY A 169 3.43 -13.56 -9.76
C GLY A 169 4.20 -14.87 -9.77
N ARG A 170 4.59 -15.35 -8.60
CA ARG A 170 5.12 -16.68 -8.41
C ARG A 170 4.36 -17.41 -7.31
N PRO A 171 3.78 -18.60 -7.63
CA PRO A 171 3.13 -19.44 -6.62
C PRO A 171 4.12 -20.03 -5.63
#